data_fcbc164b5adc8990ed00bf0234356f77
#
_entry.id   fcbc164b5adc8990ed00bf0234356f77
#
_cell.length_a   1.000
_cell.length_b   1.000
_cell.length_c   1.000
_cell.angle_alpha   90.00
_cell.angle_beta   90.00
_cell.angle_gamma   90.00
#
_symmetry.space_group_name_H-M   'P 1'
#
loop_
_entity.id
_entity.type
_entity.pdbx_description
1 polymer ?
#
loop_
_entity_poly.entity_id
_entity_poly.type
_entity_poly.pdbx_seq_one_letter_code
_entity_poly.pdbx_strand_id
1 'polypeptide(L)'
;MSCHRKRMFLLFMLLACVNLLAAQTASARDLVSGRYISSAGKNIILDLDIKGPSTGNLIVHQFLFAAVDIISSDPSLVKFDRKSGKAQWLIKKVQPGKIRITMELSEPIPPGLVRAEVHCRNQETGRMVDITINP
;
A
#
# COMPACT_ATOMS: atom_id res chain seq x y z
N MET A 1 6.15 59.44 -2.88
CA MET A 1 5.18 58.43 -3.43
C MET A 1 5.81 57.08 -3.82
N SER A 2 7.10 56.85 -3.62
CA SER A 2 7.78 55.65 -4.10
C SER A 2 7.83 54.49 -3.10
N CYS A 3 7.59 54.74 -1.81
CA CYS A 3 7.82 53.74 -0.75
C CYS A 3 6.66 52.75 -0.56
N HIS A 4 5.44 53.13 -0.89
CA HIS A 4 4.27 52.25 -0.74
C HIS A 4 4.17 51.19 -1.85
N ARG A 5 4.64 51.49 -3.05
CA ARG A 5 4.63 50.52 -4.19
C ARG A 5 5.61 49.38 -3.96
N LYS A 6 6.76 49.64 -3.37
CA LYS A 6 7.77 48.57 -3.08
C LYS A 6 7.33 47.65 -1.95
N ARG A 7 6.62 48.13 -0.94
CA ARG A 7 6.08 47.30 0.14
C ARG A 7 4.94 46.39 -0.32
N MET A 8 4.11 46.87 -1.24
CA MET A 8 3.00 46.08 -1.79
C MET A 8 3.51 44.97 -2.72
N PHE A 9 4.60 45.23 -3.45
CA PHE A 9 5.23 44.22 -4.30
C PHE A 9 5.90 43.10 -3.48
N LEU A 10 6.52 43.46 -2.34
CA LEU A 10 7.16 42.47 -1.44
C LEU A 10 6.11 41.58 -0.77
N LEU A 11 4.95 42.17 -0.40
CA LEU A 11 3.85 41.40 0.21
C LEU A 11 3.23 40.41 -0.79
N PHE A 12 3.10 40.81 -2.05
CA PHE A 12 2.58 39.93 -3.12
C PHE A 12 3.53 38.78 -3.46
N MET A 13 4.84 39.04 -3.41
CA MET A 13 5.87 38.01 -3.65
C MET A 13 5.94 37.00 -2.49
N LEU A 14 5.72 37.44 -1.26
CA LEU A 14 5.68 36.56 -0.09
C LEU A 14 4.44 35.66 -0.11
N LEU A 15 3.29 36.17 -0.58
CA LEU A 15 2.05 35.41 -0.68
C LEU A 15 2.12 34.36 -1.79
N ALA A 16 2.87 34.62 -2.87
CA ALA A 16 3.07 33.68 -3.98
C ALA A 16 3.95 32.49 -3.57
N CYS A 17 4.94 32.71 -2.69
CA CYS A 17 5.80 31.63 -2.20
C CYS A 17 5.09 30.64 -1.27
N VAL A 18 4.08 31.08 -0.53
CA VAL A 18 3.33 30.20 0.38
C VAL A 18 2.44 29.20 -0.36
N ASN A 19 1.98 29.58 -1.56
CA ASN A 19 1.15 28.67 -2.38
C ASN A 19 1.93 27.59 -3.13
N LEU A 20 3.26 27.71 -3.26
CA LEU A 20 4.07 26.66 -3.92
C LEU A 20 4.45 25.50 -3.00
N LEU A 21 4.34 25.65 -1.67
CA LEU A 21 4.67 24.58 -0.74
C LEU A 21 3.50 23.64 -0.43
N ALA A 22 2.30 23.97 -0.86
CA ALA A 22 1.10 23.13 -0.60
C ALA A 22 0.85 22.03 -1.64
N ALA A 23 1.66 21.92 -2.69
CA ALA A 23 1.41 21.03 -3.82
C ALA A 23 2.19 19.70 -3.80
N GLN A 24 2.81 19.30 -2.68
CA GLN A 24 3.68 18.11 -2.65
C GLN A 24 3.36 17.07 -1.58
N THR A 25 2.12 16.94 -1.21
CA THR A 25 1.70 15.74 -0.47
C THR A 25 0.77 14.90 -1.32
N ALA A 26 1.24 14.45 -2.48
CA ALA A 26 0.69 13.25 -3.09
C ALA A 26 1.04 12.10 -2.15
N SER A 27 0.09 11.73 -1.33
CA SER A 27 0.24 10.72 -0.29
C SER A 27 0.62 9.38 -0.93
N ALA A 28 1.59 8.69 -0.35
CA ALA A 28 1.94 7.31 -0.70
C ALA A 28 0.72 6.37 -0.72
N ARG A 29 -0.34 6.72 -0.02
CA ARG A 29 -1.64 6.04 0.00
C ARG A 29 -2.42 6.11 -1.30
N ASP A 30 -2.07 7.01 -2.21
CA ASP A 30 -2.80 7.17 -3.47
C ASP A 30 -2.32 6.19 -4.56
N LEU A 31 -1.14 5.59 -4.40
CA LEU A 31 -0.58 4.68 -5.37
C LEU A 31 -1.14 3.26 -5.26
N VAL A 32 -1.26 2.76 -4.03
CA VAL A 32 -1.78 1.44 -3.72
C VAL A 32 -2.70 1.55 -2.52
N SER A 33 -3.86 0.95 -2.61
CA SER A 33 -4.77 0.76 -1.48
C SER A 33 -5.20 -0.70 -1.43
N GLY A 34 -5.69 -1.15 -0.28
CA GLY A 34 -6.13 -2.53 -0.13
C GLY A 34 -7.19 -2.68 0.94
N ARG A 35 -7.93 -3.77 0.83
CA ARG A 35 -8.92 -4.17 1.83
C ARG A 35 -9.09 -5.68 1.85
N TYR A 36 -9.43 -6.20 3.00
CA TYR A 36 -9.89 -7.58 3.11
C TYR A 36 -11.34 -7.70 2.62
N ILE A 37 -11.56 -8.65 1.75
CA ILE A 37 -12.92 -9.11 1.37
C ILE A 37 -13.35 -10.20 2.35
N SER A 38 -12.40 -11.05 2.77
CA SER A 38 -12.58 -12.03 3.83
C SER A 38 -11.33 -12.05 4.71
N SER A 39 -11.49 -11.85 6.00
CA SER A 39 -10.39 -11.79 6.99
C SER A 39 -10.53 -12.85 8.09
N ALA A 40 -11.49 -13.75 7.97
CA ALA A 40 -11.79 -14.81 8.93
C ALA A 40 -12.19 -16.10 8.22
N GLY A 41 -12.22 -17.21 8.95
CA GLY A 41 -12.53 -18.51 8.39
C GLY A 41 -11.33 -19.16 7.71
N LYS A 42 -11.57 -20.09 6.80
CA LYS A 42 -10.52 -20.79 6.05
C LYS A 42 -10.01 -20.02 4.84
N ASN A 43 -10.84 -19.17 4.26
CA ASN A 43 -10.52 -18.45 3.04
C ASN A 43 -10.26 -16.99 3.36
N ILE A 44 -9.03 -16.55 3.24
CA ILE A 44 -8.64 -15.16 3.39
C ILE A 44 -8.50 -14.55 2.00
N ILE A 45 -9.15 -13.42 1.78
CA ILE A 45 -9.19 -12.72 0.49
C ILE A 45 -8.80 -11.27 0.71
N LEU A 46 -7.75 -10.85 0.05
CA LEU A 46 -7.22 -9.49 0.04
C LEU A 46 -7.32 -8.90 -1.36
N ASP A 47 -8.03 -7.79 -1.50
CA ASP A 47 -8.07 -7.00 -2.73
C ASP A 47 -7.11 -5.80 -2.60
N LEU A 48 -6.28 -5.63 -3.60
CA LEU A 48 -5.40 -4.48 -3.78
C LEU A 48 -5.88 -3.67 -5.00
N ASP A 49 -5.90 -2.36 -4.87
CA ASP A 49 -6.21 -1.43 -5.94
C ASP A 49 -4.98 -0.59 -6.28
N ILE A 50 -4.45 -0.76 -7.45
CA ILE A 50 -3.28 -0.05 -7.95
C ILE A 50 -3.76 1.13 -8.77
N LYS A 51 -3.47 2.34 -8.27
CA LYS A 51 -3.92 3.61 -8.83
C LYS A 51 -2.74 4.36 -9.39
N GLY A 52 -2.19 4.16 -10.35
CA GLY A 52 -1.08 4.97 -10.81
C GLY A 52 -0.34 4.37 -11.99
N PRO A 53 0.73 5.00 -12.43
CA PRO A 53 1.61 4.41 -13.40
C PRO A 53 2.17 3.11 -12.83
N SER A 54 2.59 2.20 -13.71
CA SER A 54 3.17 0.91 -13.31
C SER A 54 4.10 1.07 -12.11
N THR A 55 3.85 0.32 -11.05
CA THR A 55 4.67 0.33 -9.83
C THR A 55 5.87 -0.59 -9.94
N GLY A 56 6.04 -1.27 -11.07
CA GLY A 56 7.05 -2.30 -11.25
C GLY A 56 6.70 -3.57 -10.49
N ASN A 57 7.44 -3.88 -9.43
CA ASN A 57 7.18 -5.06 -8.60
C ASN A 57 6.48 -4.67 -7.29
N LEU A 58 5.59 -5.53 -6.86
CA LEU A 58 4.85 -5.40 -5.61
C LEU A 58 5.21 -6.58 -4.71
N ILE A 59 5.60 -6.28 -3.47
CA ILE A 59 5.82 -7.29 -2.43
C ILE A 59 4.67 -7.19 -1.45
N VAL A 60 4.01 -8.30 -1.20
CA VAL A 60 2.94 -8.39 -0.20
C VAL A 60 3.37 -9.32 0.91
N HIS A 61 3.34 -8.85 2.14
CA HIS A 61 3.52 -9.65 3.34
C HIS A 61 2.17 -9.80 4.04
N GLN A 62 1.76 -11.02 4.25
CA GLN A 62 0.58 -11.35 5.04
C GLN A 62 1.03 -11.97 6.35
N PHE A 63 0.57 -11.41 7.45
CA PHE A 63 0.80 -11.96 8.78
C PHE A 63 -0.45 -12.69 9.25
N LEU A 64 -0.27 -13.91 9.67
CA LEU A 64 -1.27 -14.74 10.32
C LEU A 64 -0.88 -14.89 11.80
N PHE A 65 -1.69 -14.31 12.67
CA PHE A 65 -1.45 -14.39 14.13
C PHE A 65 -2.12 -15.63 14.76
N ALA A 66 -2.10 -16.73 14.02
CA ALA A 66 -2.62 -18.03 14.42
C ALA A 66 -1.70 -19.13 13.94
N ALA A 67 -1.65 -20.24 14.65
CA ALA A 67 -0.85 -21.41 14.30
C ALA A 67 -1.57 -22.26 13.23
N VAL A 68 -1.63 -21.74 12.01
CA VAL A 68 -2.27 -22.39 10.86
C VAL A 68 -1.31 -22.47 9.69
N ASP A 69 -1.56 -23.39 8.78
CA ASP A 69 -0.85 -23.52 7.51
C ASP A 69 -1.64 -22.92 6.37
N ILE A 70 -0.92 -22.50 5.32
CA ILE A 70 -1.52 -22.13 4.04
C ILE A 70 -1.47 -23.38 3.16
N ILE A 71 -2.66 -23.87 2.78
CA ILE A 71 -2.81 -25.06 1.93
C ILE A 71 -2.64 -24.70 0.46
N SER A 72 -3.25 -23.58 0.05
CA SER A 72 -3.21 -23.08 -1.31
C SER A 72 -3.25 -21.56 -1.35
N SER A 73 -2.76 -20.99 -2.43
CA SER A 73 -2.75 -19.55 -2.64
C SER A 73 -2.79 -19.23 -4.15
N ASP A 74 -3.55 -18.19 -4.49
CA ASP A 74 -3.55 -17.57 -5.81
C ASP A 74 -3.41 -16.04 -5.65
N PRO A 75 -2.37 -15.41 -6.22
CA PRO A 75 -1.20 -16.00 -6.87
C PRO A 75 -0.36 -16.88 -5.93
N SER A 76 0.54 -17.67 -6.52
CA SER A 76 1.39 -18.60 -5.75
C SER A 76 2.30 -17.84 -4.76
N LEU A 77 2.46 -18.39 -3.57
CA LEU A 77 3.38 -17.90 -2.55
C LEU A 77 4.84 -18.01 -3.01
N VAL A 78 5.64 -17.02 -2.64
CA VAL A 78 7.10 -17.11 -2.71
C VAL A 78 7.67 -17.81 -1.49
N LYS A 79 7.13 -17.48 -0.30
CA LYS A 79 7.61 -18.02 0.97
C LYS A 79 6.52 -17.97 2.03
N PHE A 80 6.51 -18.96 2.90
CA PHE A 80 5.76 -18.95 4.15
C PHE A 80 6.65 -19.37 5.32
N ASP A 81 6.77 -18.50 6.30
CA ASP A 81 7.47 -18.78 7.55
C ASP A 81 6.43 -19.08 8.64
N ARG A 82 6.32 -20.36 9.01
CA ARG A 82 5.39 -20.82 10.05
C ARG A 82 5.66 -20.22 11.43
N LYS A 83 6.91 -19.95 11.77
CA LYS A 83 7.27 -19.45 13.10
C LYS A 83 6.75 -18.04 13.31
N SER A 84 6.88 -17.19 12.30
CA SER A 84 6.40 -15.81 12.35
C SER A 84 4.98 -15.65 11.81
N GLY A 85 4.41 -16.67 11.17
CA GLY A 85 3.13 -16.59 10.46
C GLY A 85 3.17 -15.67 9.24
N LYS A 86 4.35 -15.44 8.66
CA LYS A 86 4.57 -14.49 7.56
C LYS A 86 4.56 -15.19 6.21
N ALA A 87 3.59 -14.86 5.38
CA ALA A 87 3.54 -15.25 3.98
C ALA A 87 3.98 -14.09 3.07
N GLN A 88 4.63 -14.41 1.96
CA GLN A 88 5.16 -13.42 1.03
C GLN A 88 4.78 -13.76 -0.40
N TRP A 89 4.29 -12.74 -1.10
CA TRP A 89 4.09 -12.74 -2.55
C TRP A 89 5.00 -11.71 -3.20
N LEU A 90 5.46 -12.02 -4.39
CA LEU A 90 6.13 -11.09 -5.30
C LEU A 90 5.33 -11.04 -6.60
N ILE A 91 4.69 -9.92 -6.87
CA ILE A 91 3.94 -9.68 -8.09
C ILE A 91 4.78 -8.78 -8.98
N LYS A 92 5.17 -9.31 -10.13
CA LYS A 92 6.03 -8.61 -11.09
C LYS A 92 5.21 -7.88 -12.14
N LYS A 93 5.76 -6.77 -12.64
CA LYS A 93 5.18 -5.98 -13.76
C LYS A 93 3.73 -5.57 -13.47
N VAL A 94 3.50 -5.04 -12.28
CA VAL A 94 2.18 -4.63 -11.82
C VAL A 94 1.65 -3.49 -12.69
N GLN A 95 0.43 -3.66 -13.19
CA GLN A 95 -0.31 -2.66 -13.95
C GLN A 95 -1.40 -2.02 -13.08
N PRO A 96 -1.86 -0.79 -13.41
CA PRO A 96 -3.03 -0.22 -12.76
C PRO A 96 -4.24 -1.16 -12.85
N GLY A 97 -5.01 -1.24 -11.78
CA GLY A 97 -6.18 -2.10 -11.67
C GLY A 97 -6.22 -2.85 -10.35
N LYS A 98 -7.05 -3.88 -10.30
CA LYS A 98 -7.27 -4.69 -9.09
C LYS A 98 -6.46 -5.98 -9.15
N ILE A 99 -5.86 -6.31 -7.99
CA ILE A 99 -5.18 -7.58 -7.77
C ILE A 99 -5.86 -8.24 -6.59
N ARG A 100 -6.29 -9.48 -6.77
CA ARG A 100 -6.84 -10.29 -5.69
C ARG A 100 -5.85 -11.36 -5.28
N ILE A 101 -5.62 -11.44 -3.98
CA ILE A 101 -4.83 -12.50 -3.35
C ILE A 101 -5.78 -13.34 -2.52
N THR A 102 -5.84 -14.62 -2.84
CA THR A 102 -6.64 -15.60 -2.08
C THR A 102 -5.71 -16.62 -1.45
N MET A 103 -6.04 -17.02 -0.23
CA MET A 103 -5.35 -18.13 0.43
C MET A 103 -6.34 -19.00 1.19
N GLU A 104 -6.12 -20.30 1.12
CA GLU A 104 -6.84 -21.28 1.89
C GLU A 104 -5.97 -21.74 3.07
N LEU A 105 -6.53 -21.70 4.26
CA LEU A 105 -5.87 -22.10 5.50
C LEU A 105 -6.23 -23.56 5.86
N SER A 106 -5.35 -24.23 6.60
CA SER A 106 -5.59 -25.58 7.12
C SER A 106 -6.79 -25.63 8.07
N GLU A 107 -6.97 -24.56 8.84
CA GLU A 107 -8.05 -24.41 9.82
C GLU A 107 -8.65 -23.01 9.76
N PRO A 108 -9.94 -22.86 10.14
CA PRO A 108 -10.54 -21.54 10.21
C PRO A 108 -9.93 -20.70 11.33
N ILE A 109 -9.80 -19.40 11.08
CA ILE A 109 -9.31 -18.43 12.07
C ILE A 109 -10.41 -17.44 12.44
N PRO A 110 -10.43 -16.93 13.68
CA PRO A 110 -11.34 -15.86 14.09
C PRO A 110 -10.96 -14.52 13.45
N PRO A 111 -11.87 -13.52 13.44
CA PRO A 111 -11.57 -12.17 12.97
C PRO A 111 -10.43 -11.51 13.76
N GLY A 112 -9.70 -10.60 13.11
CA GLY A 112 -8.68 -9.77 13.74
C GLY A 112 -7.28 -10.41 13.82
N LEU A 113 -7.10 -11.63 13.32
CA LEU A 113 -5.82 -12.35 13.36
C LEU A 113 -5.03 -12.26 12.04
N VAL A 114 -5.34 -11.29 11.20
CA VAL A 114 -4.64 -11.07 9.93
C VAL A 114 -4.21 -9.60 9.80
N ARG A 115 -3.10 -9.39 9.13
CA ARG A 115 -2.61 -8.07 8.73
C ARG A 115 -1.77 -8.22 7.47
N ALA A 116 -1.92 -7.32 6.52
CA ALA A 116 -1.08 -7.27 5.34
C ALA A 116 -0.22 -6.00 5.32
N GLU A 117 0.96 -6.12 4.76
CA GLU A 117 1.85 -5.01 4.44
C GLU A 117 2.21 -5.10 2.96
N VAL A 118 2.08 -3.98 2.25
CA VAL A 118 2.37 -3.90 0.83
C VAL A 118 3.52 -2.94 0.62
N HIS A 119 4.53 -3.40 -0.08
CA HIS A 119 5.74 -2.64 -0.39
C HIS A 119 5.88 -2.52 -1.91
N CYS A 120 5.98 -1.31 -2.41
CA CYS A 120 6.24 -1.04 -3.81
C CYS A 120 7.13 0.17 -3.98
N ARG A 121 7.69 0.33 -5.19
CA ARG A 121 8.50 1.48 -5.54
C ARG A 121 7.68 2.40 -6.43
N ASN A 122 7.59 3.66 -6.06
CA ASN A 122 7.05 4.68 -6.95
C ASN A 122 8.05 4.91 -8.08
N GLN A 123 7.66 4.63 -9.32
CA GLN A 123 8.53 4.74 -10.49
C GLN A 123 8.88 6.19 -10.84
N GLU A 124 8.02 7.14 -10.52
CA GLU A 124 8.26 8.56 -10.80
C GLU A 124 9.26 9.17 -9.81
N THR A 125 9.13 8.86 -8.52
CA THR A 125 9.97 9.44 -7.46
C THR A 125 11.12 8.55 -7.03
N GLY A 126 11.11 7.27 -7.39
CA GLY A 126 12.07 6.26 -6.94
C GLY A 126 11.95 5.87 -5.45
N ARG A 127 10.98 6.43 -4.73
CA ARG A 127 10.79 6.18 -3.30
C ARG A 127 10.02 4.90 -3.06
N MET A 128 10.34 4.23 -1.95
CA MET A 128 9.55 3.11 -1.45
C MET A 128 8.24 3.61 -0.85
N VAL A 129 7.19 2.88 -1.13
CA VAL A 129 5.84 3.10 -0.60
C VAL A 129 5.45 1.87 0.20
N ASP A 130 5.13 2.08 1.46
CA ASP A 130 4.71 1.03 2.38
C ASP A 130 3.32 1.34 2.91
N ILE A 131 2.40 0.39 2.77
CA ILE A 131 1.06 0.49 3.33
C ILE A 131 0.77 -0.71 4.21
N THR A 132 0.00 -0.48 5.28
CA THR A 132 -0.52 -1.52 6.16
C THR A 132 -2.02 -1.63 5.98
N ILE A 133 -2.51 -2.85 5.82
CA ILE A 133 -3.92 -3.18 5.64
C ILE A 133 -4.35 -4.03 6.83
N ASN A 134 -5.30 -3.50 7.59
CA ASN A 134 -5.95 -4.21 8.70
C ASN A 134 -7.34 -4.66 8.27
N PRO A 135 -7.87 -5.74 8.87
CA PRO A 135 -9.23 -6.20 8.62
C PRO A 135 -10.29 -5.20 9.06
#